data_f94fae8ee51810808a498f214e0ab5fa
#
_entry.id   f94fae8ee51810808a498f214e0ab5fa
#
_cell.length_a   1.000
_cell.length_b   1.000
_cell.length_c   1.000
_cell.angle_alpha   90.00
_cell.angle_beta   90.00
_cell.angle_gamma   90.00
#
_symmetry.space_group_name_H-M   'P 1'
#
loop_
_entity.id
_entity.type
_entity.pdbx_description
1 polymer ?
#
loop_
_entity_poly.entity_id
_entity_poly.type
_entity_poly.pdbx_seq_one_letter_code
_entity_poly.pdbx_strand_id
1 'polypeptide(L)'
;FFYSIFILAAIFSVVISKAFAKDAVRFIETTGRAVIENDEMMDTSRRRALEDALYLAALHGGAKINGYSAVSTDTSIQENLVIQPASKILDYTIISEERADTHFIVKIRSAVGQLRKKECDNKGLKSLSVYKPVINVDPSAPFWVNSLANELTNEIMTSLKSAEDINLTDNSFVSLDRDQLTTENDDYDYISLTSGREKTRYGDYAAVSSVSIAEREKLVGFTTYNSLLITFITNVYDGSTYTLSFSKSKSFEALFSSSGPWRTINLLLKTNRDNIIEPISSAAKEHAETVIGNLICKEMNSIITVNNGKIEVPLGKRHGIKISALAVTKGEQTPFNVLRVEQVSETKSVLVPLNTALELSKLNG
;
A
#
# COMPACT_ATOMS: atom_id res chain seq x y z
N PHE A 1 4.01 -55.63 18.13
CA PHE A 1 4.87 -54.50 17.68
C PHE A 1 4.12 -53.59 16.71
N PHE A 2 3.39 -54.10 15.74
CA PHE A 2 2.62 -53.30 14.80
C PHE A 2 1.45 -52.53 15.45
N TYR A 3 0.80 -53.04 16.44
CA TYR A 3 -0.29 -52.38 17.15
C TYR A 3 0.17 -51.18 18.00
N SER A 4 1.37 -51.27 18.59
CA SER A 4 1.96 -50.16 19.37
C SER A 4 2.36 -48.96 18.49
N ILE A 5 2.80 -49.19 17.25
CA ILE A 5 3.17 -48.16 16.30
C ILE A 5 1.92 -47.39 15.79
N PHE A 6 0.80 -48.11 15.61
CA PHE A 6 -0.47 -47.52 15.18
C PHE A 6 -1.09 -46.62 16.26
N ILE A 7 -0.97 -47.01 17.53
CA ILE A 7 -1.46 -46.22 18.66
C ILE A 7 -0.61 -44.96 18.85
N LEU A 8 0.72 -45.04 18.66
CA LEU A 8 1.61 -43.89 18.75
C LEU A 8 1.39 -42.89 17.62
N ALA A 9 1.12 -43.36 16.40
CA ALA A 9 0.78 -42.53 15.26
C ALA A 9 -0.59 -41.85 15.42
N ALA A 10 -1.56 -42.50 16.03
CA ALA A 10 -2.87 -41.93 16.32
C ALA A 10 -2.82 -40.86 17.43
N ILE A 11 -1.94 -41.00 18.41
CA ILE A 11 -1.74 -40.01 19.48
C ILE A 11 -1.01 -38.76 18.92
N PHE A 12 -0.09 -38.96 17.97
CA PHE A 12 0.63 -37.81 17.34
C PHE A 12 -0.25 -36.99 16.39
N SER A 13 -1.28 -37.59 15.78
CA SER A 13 -2.21 -36.87 14.91
C SER A 13 -3.25 -36.01 15.68
N VAL A 14 -3.47 -36.27 16.97
CA VAL A 14 -4.41 -35.49 17.80
C VAL A 14 -3.76 -34.20 18.36
N VAL A 15 -2.42 -34.14 18.42
CA VAL A 15 -1.70 -33.01 19.01
C VAL A 15 -1.45 -31.88 18.01
N ILE A 16 -1.69 -32.10 16.72
CA ILE A 16 -1.67 -31.02 15.70
C ILE A 16 -3.09 -30.44 15.53
N SER A 17 -3.81 -30.23 16.61
CA SER A 17 -4.86 -29.21 16.64
C SER A 17 -4.17 -27.86 16.58
N LYS A 18 -4.00 -27.35 15.38
CA LYS A 18 -3.59 -25.98 15.15
C LYS A 18 -4.50 -25.13 16.03
N ALA A 19 -3.92 -24.54 17.08
CA ALA A 19 -4.50 -23.39 17.72
C ALA A 19 -4.49 -22.28 16.67
N PHE A 20 -5.50 -22.27 15.78
CA PHE A 20 -5.90 -21.06 15.11
C PHE A 20 -6.25 -20.13 16.27
N ALA A 21 -5.38 -19.17 16.54
CA ALA A 21 -5.71 -18.04 17.36
C ALA A 21 -6.90 -17.37 16.65
N LYS A 22 -8.10 -17.80 17.06
CA LYS A 22 -9.36 -17.22 16.67
C LYS A 22 -9.23 -15.78 17.09
N ASP A 23 -9.29 -14.84 16.16
CA ASP A 23 -9.36 -13.42 16.48
C ASP A 23 -10.49 -13.25 17.48
N ALA A 24 -10.12 -13.12 18.72
CA ALA A 24 -11.10 -13.08 19.79
C ALA A 24 -11.71 -11.68 19.74
N VAL A 25 -12.89 -11.58 19.15
CA VAL A 25 -13.77 -10.43 19.36
C VAL A 25 -14.02 -10.35 20.86
N ARG A 26 -13.64 -9.23 21.47
CA ARG A 26 -13.84 -8.96 22.89
C ARG A 26 -15.04 -8.05 23.05
N PHE A 27 -15.92 -8.38 23.96
CA PHE A 27 -16.99 -7.49 24.37
C PHE A 27 -16.50 -6.63 25.54
N ILE A 28 -16.55 -5.32 25.37
CA ILE A 28 -16.03 -4.33 26.32
C ILE A 28 -17.14 -3.35 26.65
N GLU A 29 -17.35 -3.08 27.94
CA GLU A 29 -18.26 -2.03 28.39
C GLU A 29 -17.44 -0.80 28.74
N THR A 30 -17.85 0.34 28.21
CA THR A 30 -17.22 1.63 28.47
C THR A 30 -18.27 2.71 28.72
N THR A 31 -17.87 3.72 29.47
CA THR A 31 -18.71 4.85 29.80
C THR A 31 -18.03 6.12 29.35
N GLY A 32 -18.64 6.84 28.42
CA GLY A 32 -18.18 8.13 27.97
C GLY A 32 -18.97 9.26 28.62
N ARG A 33 -18.34 10.44 28.69
CA ARG A 33 -18.89 11.64 29.36
C ARG A 33 -18.65 12.87 28.49
N ALA A 34 -19.65 13.76 28.46
CA ALA A 34 -19.50 15.08 27.85
C ALA A 34 -20.17 16.15 28.69
N VAL A 35 -19.56 17.32 28.76
CA VAL A 35 -20.12 18.47 29.48
C VAL A 35 -21.35 18.99 28.76
N ILE A 36 -22.39 19.37 29.53
CA ILE A 36 -23.58 20.03 29.01
C ILE A 36 -23.36 21.54 29.19
N GLU A 37 -23.10 22.24 28.10
CA GLU A 37 -22.89 23.69 28.13
C GLU A 37 -24.22 24.46 28.27
N ASN A 38 -25.27 24.01 27.57
CA ASN A 38 -26.61 24.54 27.62
C ASN A 38 -27.63 23.48 27.12
N ASP A 39 -28.89 23.67 27.50
CA ASP A 39 -29.98 22.73 27.19
C ASP A 39 -30.23 22.60 25.66
N GLU A 40 -29.96 23.65 24.90
CA GLU A 40 -30.11 23.63 23.43
C GLU A 40 -29.07 22.72 22.72
N MET A 41 -27.94 22.43 23.40
CA MET A 41 -26.86 21.57 22.88
C MET A 41 -26.90 20.14 23.43
N MET A 42 -28.00 19.69 24.00
CA MET A 42 -28.14 18.35 24.59
C MET A 42 -27.76 17.22 23.63
N ASP A 43 -28.25 17.25 22.38
CA ASP A 43 -27.94 16.24 21.37
C ASP A 43 -26.46 16.22 21.01
N THR A 44 -25.80 17.37 21.06
CA THR A 44 -24.35 17.47 20.84
C THR A 44 -23.57 16.85 21.98
N SER A 45 -23.97 17.13 23.25
CA SER A 45 -23.34 16.52 24.41
C SER A 45 -23.57 15.02 24.48
N ARG A 46 -24.76 14.54 24.10
CA ARG A 46 -25.06 13.10 23.95
C ARG A 46 -24.14 12.44 22.94
N ARG A 47 -23.96 13.04 21.76
CA ARG A 47 -23.10 12.52 20.71
C ARG A 47 -21.63 12.52 21.15
N ARG A 48 -21.15 13.57 21.79
CA ARG A 48 -19.78 13.65 22.33
C ARG A 48 -19.53 12.59 23.41
N ALA A 49 -20.51 12.34 24.28
CA ALA A 49 -20.42 11.28 25.28
C ALA A 49 -20.37 9.88 24.64
N LEU A 50 -21.14 9.66 23.58
CA LEU A 50 -21.09 8.41 22.81
C LEU A 50 -19.72 8.24 22.11
N GLU A 51 -19.20 9.28 21.47
CA GLU A 51 -17.89 9.28 20.84
C GLU A 51 -16.77 8.97 21.84
N ASP A 52 -16.81 9.56 23.04
CA ASP A 52 -15.88 9.29 24.13
C ASP A 52 -15.96 7.81 24.58
N ALA A 53 -17.17 7.27 24.74
CA ALA A 53 -17.38 5.87 25.10
C ALA A 53 -16.81 4.93 24.03
N LEU A 54 -17.01 5.21 22.74
CA LEU A 54 -16.48 4.44 21.62
C LEU A 54 -14.95 4.54 21.54
N TYR A 55 -14.40 5.73 21.77
CA TYR A 55 -12.95 5.92 21.81
C TYR A 55 -12.29 5.10 22.93
N LEU A 56 -12.86 5.14 24.13
CA LEU A 56 -12.39 4.33 25.26
C LEU A 56 -12.50 2.83 24.96
N ALA A 57 -13.58 2.38 24.33
CA ALA A 57 -13.73 1.00 23.93
C ALA A 57 -12.63 0.56 22.93
N ALA A 58 -12.33 1.39 21.94
CA ALA A 58 -11.27 1.13 20.99
C ALA A 58 -9.88 1.09 21.63
N LEU A 59 -9.61 1.95 22.63
CA LEU A 59 -8.38 1.92 23.43
C LEU A 59 -8.24 0.64 24.25
N HIS A 60 -9.33 0.19 24.88
CA HIS A 60 -9.35 -1.07 25.65
C HIS A 60 -9.10 -2.31 24.78
N GLY A 61 -9.43 -2.24 23.50
CA GLY A 61 -9.11 -3.29 22.52
C GLY A 61 -7.64 -3.35 22.12
N GLY A 62 -6.89 -2.32 22.44
CA GLY A 62 -5.47 -2.13 22.18
C GLY A 62 -5.18 -0.69 21.77
N ALA A 63 -4.09 -0.13 22.24
CA ALA A 63 -3.66 1.23 21.93
C ALA A 63 -2.23 1.25 21.43
N LYS A 64 -1.96 2.06 20.40
CA LYS A 64 -0.62 2.43 19.96
C LYS A 64 -0.29 3.79 20.56
N ILE A 65 0.79 3.85 21.33
CA ILE A 65 1.26 5.06 21.96
C ILE A 65 2.40 5.63 21.13
N ASN A 66 2.22 6.84 20.60
CA ASN A 66 3.27 7.62 19.94
C ASN A 66 3.51 8.86 20.82
N GLY A 67 4.65 8.88 21.51
CA GLY A 67 5.09 10.05 22.27
C GLY A 67 6.10 10.86 21.46
N TYR A 68 5.98 12.16 21.50
CA TYR A 68 7.04 13.08 21.07
C TYR A 68 7.17 14.21 22.07
N SER A 69 8.41 14.62 22.33
CA SER A 69 8.70 15.80 23.13
C SER A 69 9.19 16.92 22.22
N ALA A 70 8.62 18.09 22.36
CA ALA A 70 9.08 19.29 21.68
C ALA A 70 9.63 20.27 22.74
N VAL A 71 10.82 20.81 22.48
CA VAL A 71 11.41 21.87 23.31
C VAL A 71 11.07 23.19 22.63
N SER A 72 10.30 24.02 23.33
CA SER A 72 10.00 25.36 22.85
C SER A 72 11.17 26.33 23.11
N THR A 73 11.21 27.45 22.41
CA THR A 73 12.27 28.48 22.54
C THR A 73 12.33 29.13 23.92
N ASP A 74 11.29 28.99 24.73
CA ASP A 74 11.20 29.43 26.11
C ASP A 74 11.65 28.38 27.15
N THR A 75 12.31 27.30 26.69
CA THR A 75 12.77 26.17 27.53
C THR A 75 11.65 25.36 28.19
N SER A 76 10.40 25.57 27.82
CA SER A 76 9.32 24.71 28.27
C SER A 76 9.31 23.39 27.46
N ILE A 77 9.29 22.26 28.19
CA ILE A 77 9.16 20.93 27.58
C ILE A 77 7.66 20.65 27.46
N GLN A 78 7.16 20.60 26.24
CA GLN A 78 5.81 20.12 25.96
C GLN A 78 5.89 18.63 25.58
N GLU A 79 5.41 17.79 26.48
CA GLU A 79 5.21 16.37 26.18
C GLU A 79 3.83 16.18 25.58
N ASN A 80 3.79 15.78 24.32
CA ASN A 80 2.56 15.44 23.64
C ASN A 80 2.50 13.92 23.46
N LEU A 81 1.51 13.31 24.11
CA LEU A 81 1.22 11.89 23.98
C LEU A 81 0.05 11.70 23.02
N VAL A 82 0.32 11.12 21.85
CA VAL A 82 -0.72 10.74 20.90
C VAL A 82 -1.05 9.27 21.12
N ILE A 83 -2.21 8.99 21.67
CA ILE A 83 -2.73 7.65 21.86
C ILE A 83 -3.70 7.36 20.71
N GLN A 84 -3.40 6.36 19.91
CA GLN A 84 -4.24 5.93 18.79
C GLN A 84 -4.81 4.53 19.09
N PRO A 85 -6.11 4.32 18.92
CA PRO A 85 -6.68 2.99 19.03
C PRO A 85 -6.09 2.07 17.94
N ALA A 86 -5.65 0.89 18.34
CA ALA A 86 -5.14 -0.14 17.45
C ALA A 86 -6.20 -1.23 17.18
N SER A 87 -7.41 -1.06 17.69
CA SER A 87 -8.52 -1.97 17.51
C SER A 87 -9.68 -1.33 16.76
N LYS A 88 -10.48 -2.16 16.11
CA LYS A 88 -11.68 -1.74 15.37
C LYS A 88 -12.92 -2.08 16.19
N ILE A 89 -13.81 -1.11 16.33
CA ILE A 89 -15.17 -1.37 16.84
C ILE A 89 -15.95 -2.02 15.70
N LEU A 90 -16.40 -3.24 15.92
CA LEU A 90 -17.15 -4.03 14.95
C LEU A 90 -18.64 -3.75 15.06
N ASP A 91 -19.13 -3.56 16.30
CA ASP A 91 -20.52 -3.28 16.62
C ASP A 91 -20.60 -2.69 18.05
N TYR A 92 -21.65 -1.95 18.35
CA TYR A 92 -21.92 -1.45 19.70
C TYR A 92 -23.42 -1.36 20.00
N THR A 93 -23.74 -1.45 21.28
CA THR A 93 -25.10 -1.26 21.79
C THR A 93 -25.04 -0.28 22.96
N ILE A 94 -25.92 0.71 22.98
CA ILE A 94 -26.07 1.61 24.11
C ILE A 94 -26.83 0.88 25.23
N ILE A 95 -26.21 0.80 26.40
CA ILE A 95 -26.78 0.16 27.59
C ILE A 95 -27.63 1.15 28.37
N SER A 96 -27.08 2.35 28.62
CA SER A 96 -27.77 3.42 29.33
C SER A 96 -27.30 4.79 28.88
N GLU A 97 -28.20 5.73 28.94
CA GLU A 97 -27.95 7.15 28.75
C GLU A 97 -28.50 7.89 29.95
N GLU A 98 -27.65 8.71 30.60
CA GLU A 98 -28.02 9.44 31.80
C GLU A 98 -27.60 10.90 31.69
N ARG A 99 -28.48 11.77 32.13
CA ARG A 99 -28.19 13.19 32.32
C ARG A 99 -27.86 13.44 33.78
N ALA A 100 -26.63 13.79 34.07
CA ALA A 100 -26.22 14.38 35.35
C ALA A 100 -26.30 15.92 35.25
N ASP A 101 -26.19 16.63 36.37
CA ASP A 101 -26.36 18.09 36.41
C ASP A 101 -25.44 18.85 35.43
N THR A 102 -24.22 18.37 35.24
CA THR A 102 -23.21 19.02 34.40
C THR A 102 -22.73 18.20 33.24
N HIS A 103 -23.07 16.92 33.16
CA HIS A 103 -22.56 15.98 32.17
C HIS A 103 -23.65 15.07 31.60
N PHE A 104 -23.52 14.76 30.31
CA PHE A 104 -24.24 13.66 29.71
C PHE A 104 -23.36 12.42 29.77
N ILE A 105 -23.89 11.28 30.18
CA ILE A 105 -23.18 10.02 30.38
C ILE A 105 -23.80 8.96 29.48
N VAL A 106 -22.98 8.30 28.68
CA VAL A 106 -23.40 7.20 27.81
C VAL A 106 -22.59 5.95 28.16
N LYS A 107 -23.27 4.88 28.51
CA LYS A 107 -22.67 3.56 28.71
C LYS A 107 -22.97 2.68 27.51
N ILE A 108 -21.93 2.10 26.93
CA ILE A 108 -22.04 1.20 25.77
C ILE A 108 -21.42 -0.16 26.06
N ARG A 109 -21.90 -1.18 25.36
CA ARG A 109 -21.21 -2.46 25.18
C ARG A 109 -20.78 -2.54 23.74
N SER A 110 -19.52 -2.72 23.47
CA SER A 110 -18.95 -2.79 22.13
C SER A 110 -18.22 -4.10 21.89
N ALA A 111 -18.35 -4.63 20.70
CA ALA A 111 -17.54 -5.70 20.18
C ALA A 111 -16.27 -5.12 19.55
N VAL A 112 -15.12 -5.38 20.14
CA VAL A 112 -13.84 -4.84 19.71
C VAL A 112 -12.96 -5.98 19.21
N GLY A 113 -12.45 -5.85 17.98
CA GLY A 113 -11.49 -6.77 17.37
C GLY A 113 -10.12 -6.12 17.25
N GLN A 114 -9.05 -6.88 17.42
CA GLN A 114 -7.72 -6.37 17.07
C GLN A 114 -7.68 -6.12 15.55
N LEU A 115 -7.22 -4.91 15.18
CA LEU A 115 -6.78 -4.69 13.82
C LEU A 115 -5.60 -5.62 13.59
N ARG A 116 -5.84 -6.76 12.94
CA ARG A 116 -4.71 -7.47 12.33
C ARG A 116 -4.03 -6.44 11.45
N LYS A 117 -2.73 -6.26 11.63
CA LYS A 117 -1.88 -5.80 10.54
C LYS A 117 -1.91 -6.88 9.45
N LYS A 118 -3.01 -6.99 8.75
CA LYS A 118 -2.96 -7.54 7.41
C LYS A 118 -2.15 -6.52 6.63
N GLU A 119 -1.09 -6.98 6.02
CA GLU A 119 -0.21 -6.17 5.19
C GLU A 119 -0.96 -5.39 4.08
N CYS A 120 -2.28 -5.49 4.01
CA CYS A 120 -3.07 -4.88 2.97
C CYS A 120 -4.57 -4.75 3.32
N ASP A 121 -4.93 -4.03 4.36
CA ASP A 121 -6.36 -3.79 4.69
C ASP A 121 -7.04 -2.78 3.75
N ASN A 122 -6.28 -1.96 3.04
CA ASN A 122 -6.78 -0.93 2.12
C ASN A 122 -6.48 -1.29 0.66
N LYS A 123 -6.96 -2.43 0.20
CA LYS A 123 -6.96 -2.74 -1.23
C LYS A 123 -7.88 -1.74 -1.94
N GLY A 124 -7.29 -0.70 -2.49
CA GLY A 124 -8.00 0.26 -3.31
C GLY A 124 -7.48 0.21 -4.74
N LEU A 125 -8.34 0.50 -5.70
CA LEU A 125 -7.93 0.69 -7.08
C LEU A 125 -6.80 1.72 -7.13
N LYS A 126 -5.69 1.38 -7.79
CA LYS A 126 -4.54 2.26 -7.99
C LYS A 126 -4.41 2.61 -9.47
N SER A 127 -4.17 3.86 -9.74
CA SER A 127 -3.85 4.31 -11.10
C SER A 127 -2.34 4.30 -11.29
N LEU A 128 -1.86 3.59 -12.31
CA LEU A 128 -0.45 3.38 -12.59
C LEU A 128 -0.14 3.70 -14.06
N SER A 129 0.72 4.67 -14.29
CA SER A 129 1.28 4.94 -15.62
C SER A 129 2.63 4.22 -15.75
N VAL A 130 2.77 3.34 -16.72
CA VAL A 130 4.02 2.61 -16.96
C VAL A 130 4.76 3.26 -18.10
N TYR A 131 6.01 3.64 -17.84
CA TYR A 131 6.90 4.32 -18.77
C TYR A 131 7.87 3.35 -19.42
N LYS A 132 8.61 3.86 -20.43
CA LYS A 132 9.58 3.09 -21.20
C LYS A 132 10.55 2.35 -20.27
N PRO A 133 10.63 1.02 -20.42
CA PRO A 133 11.55 0.22 -19.63
C PRO A 133 13.01 0.47 -20.02
N VAL A 134 13.91 0.23 -19.08
CA VAL A 134 15.36 0.28 -19.30
C VAL A 134 15.87 -1.14 -19.44
N ILE A 135 16.49 -1.45 -20.57
CA ILE A 135 17.06 -2.77 -20.86
C ILE A 135 18.58 -2.63 -20.93
N ASN A 136 19.28 -3.37 -20.07
CA ASN A 136 20.73 -3.44 -20.02
C ASN A 136 21.18 -4.88 -20.22
N VAL A 137 21.77 -5.20 -21.37
CA VAL A 137 22.35 -6.52 -21.65
C VAL A 137 23.85 -6.37 -21.74
N ASP A 138 24.57 -7.18 -20.98
CA ASP A 138 26.02 -7.23 -21.04
C ASP A 138 26.47 -7.63 -22.47
N PRO A 139 27.42 -6.90 -23.08
CA PRO A 139 27.95 -7.24 -24.40
C PRO A 139 28.57 -8.64 -24.50
N SER A 140 29.02 -9.24 -23.40
CA SER A 140 29.53 -10.61 -23.34
C SER A 140 28.43 -11.66 -23.44
N ALA A 141 27.18 -11.29 -23.14
CA ALA A 141 26.05 -12.23 -23.14
C ALA A 141 25.73 -12.72 -24.55
N PRO A 142 25.26 -13.96 -24.69
CA PRO A 142 24.87 -14.51 -25.99
C PRO A 142 23.83 -13.66 -26.74
N PHE A 143 23.94 -13.50 -28.03
CA PHE A 143 23.10 -12.61 -28.86
C PHE A 143 21.59 -12.79 -28.64
N TRP A 144 21.14 -14.02 -28.38
CA TRP A 144 19.71 -14.35 -28.19
C TRP A 144 19.14 -13.73 -26.89
N VAL A 145 20.00 -13.31 -25.96
CA VAL A 145 19.59 -12.70 -24.69
C VAL A 145 18.92 -11.33 -24.91
N ASN A 146 19.23 -10.64 -26.00
CA ASN A 146 18.59 -9.37 -26.35
C ASN A 146 17.07 -9.54 -26.61
N SER A 147 16.68 -10.62 -27.30
CA SER A 147 15.25 -10.92 -27.50
C SER A 147 14.59 -11.31 -26.18
N LEU A 148 15.27 -12.10 -25.35
CA LEU A 148 14.78 -12.49 -24.04
C LEU A 148 14.51 -11.27 -23.14
N ALA A 149 15.40 -10.28 -23.13
CA ALA A 149 15.21 -9.06 -22.33
C ALA A 149 13.93 -8.31 -22.69
N ASN A 150 13.61 -8.23 -24.00
CA ASN A 150 12.35 -7.65 -24.47
C ASN A 150 11.13 -8.51 -24.07
N GLU A 151 11.22 -9.83 -24.20
CA GLU A 151 10.17 -10.76 -23.79
C GLU A 151 9.85 -10.62 -22.29
N LEU A 152 10.88 -10.56 -21.42
CA LEU A 152 10.73 -10.39 -19.98
C LEU A 152 10.09 -9.04 -19.61
N THR A 153 10.46 -8.00 -20.33
CA THR A 153 9.84 -6.68 -20.15
C THR A 153 8.36 -6.71 -20.49
N ASN A 154 8.00 -7.36 -21.61
CA ASN A 154 6.61 -7.54 -22.03
C ASN A 154 5.83 -8.41 -21.03
N GLU A 155 6.46 -9.41 -20.44
CA GLU A 155 5.85 -10.26 -19.41
C GLU A 155 5.49 -9.47 -18.15
N ILE A 156 6.42 -8.62 -17.65
CA ILE A 156 6.16 -7.72 -16.54
C ILE A 156 4.99 -6.78 -16.86
N MET A 157 4.99 -6.20 -18.06
CA MET A 157 3.94 -5.29 -18.52
C MET A 157 2.57 -5.98 -18.62
N THR A 158 2.53 -7.19 -19.16
CA THR A 158 1.31 -7.98 -19.28
C THR A 158 0.76 -8.35 -17.91
N SER A 159 1.63 -8.72 -16.97
CA SER A 159 1.25 -9.02 -15.59
C SER A 159 0.67 -7.79 -14.87
N LEU A 160 1.26 -6.61 -15.07
CA LEU A 160 0.74 -5.35 -14.53
C LEU A 160 -0.63 -4.99 -15.14
N LYS A 161 -0.82 -5.23 -16.46
CA LYS A 161 -2.10 -4.98 -17.16
C LYS A 161 -3.22 -5.92 -16.71
N SER A 162 -2.91 -7.13 -16.33
CA SER A 162 -3.89 -8.13 -15.92
C SER A 162 -4.36 -7.99 -14.47
N ALA A 163 -3.75 -7.09 -13.69
CA ALA A 163 -4.10 -6.87 -12.31
C ALA A 163 -5.42 -6.11 -12.17
N GLU A 164 -6.44 -6.72 -11.56
CA GLU A 164 -7.80 -6.15 -11.41
C GLU A 164 -7.82 -4.87 -10.55
N ASP A 165 -6.91 -4.77 -9.60
CA ASP A 165 -6.82 -3.63 -8.67
C ASP A 165 -5.95 -2.47 -9.22
N ILE A 166 -5.51 -2.54 -10.47
CA ILE A 166 -4.69 -1.51 -11.11
C ILE A 166 -5.37 -0.98 -12.37
N ASN A 167 -5.61 0.34 -12.39
CA ASN A 167 -5.97 1.06 -13.60
C ASN A 167 -4.69 1.51 -14.30
N LEU A 168 -4.27 0.78 -15.34
CA LEU A 168 -2.99 0.98 -16.00
C LEU A 168 -3.12 1.90 -17.21
N THR A 169 -2.27 2.94 -17.25
CA THR A 169 -2.03 3.80 -18.42
C THR A 169 -0.71 3.40 -19.07
N ASP A 170 -0.73 3.03 -20.33
CA ASP A 170 0.44 2.57 -21.08
C ASP A 170 1.18 3.75 -21.74
N ASN A 171 2.27 4.17 -21.11
CA ASN A 171 3.23 5.15 -21.63
C ASN A 171 4.59 4.51 -21.93
N SER A 172 4.62 3.20 -22.22
CA SER A 172 5.87 2.42 -22.44
C SER A 172 6.72 2.90 -23.62
N PHE A 173 6.16 3.75 -24.48
CA PHE A 173 6.89 4.38 -25.59
C PHE A 173 7.61 5.68 -25.19
N VAL A 174 7.38 6.21 -23.97
CA VAL A 174 7.95 7.45 -23.46
C VAL A 174 8.88 7.19 -22.29
N SER A 175 10.08 7.76 -22.32
CA SER A 175 10.98 7.77 -21.16
C SER A 175 10.43 8.69 -20.07
N LEU A 176 10.51 8.26 -18.81
CA LEU A 176 10.17 9.12 -17.67
C LEU A 176 11.29 10.15 -17.48
N ASP A 177 10.98 11.39 -17.82
CA ASP A 177 11.85 12.53 -17.57
C ASP A 177 11.29 13.33 -16.37
N ARG A 178 11.99 13.27 -15.25
CA ARG A 178 11.55 13.91 -14.01
C ARG A 178 11.56 15.44 -14.11
N ASP A 179 12.53 15.99 -14.81
CA ASP A 179 12.76 17.43 -14.88
C ASP A 179 11.68 18.12 -15.72
N GLN A 180 11.14 17.42 -16.72
CA GLN A 180 10.05 17.94 -17.54
C GLN A 180 8.67 17.84 -16.88
N LEU A 181 8.52 16.97 -15.85
CA LEU A 181 7.25 16.69 -15.20
C LEU A 181 6.99 17.56 -13.98
N THR A 182 8.04 18.18 -13.41
CA THR A 182 7.94 19.08 -12.25
C THR A 182 7.63 20.52 -12.63
N THR A 183 7.66 20.89 -13.91
CA THR A 183 7.20 22.20 -14.34
C THR A 183 5.69 22.29 -14.20
N GLU A 184 5.27 22.96 -13.13
CA GLU A 184 3.91 23.46 -12.96
C GLU A 184 3.60 24.43 -14.11
N ASN A 185 3.01 23.98 -15.17
CA ASN A 185 2.35 24.87 -16.08
C ASN A 185 1.07 24.24 -16.63
N ASP A 186 0.04 24.85 -16.14
CA ASP A 186 -1.26 25.17 -16.71
C ASP A 186 -1.94 24.23 -17.71
N ASP A 187 -3.23 24.23 -17.56
CA ASP A 187 -4.35 23.56 -18.20
C ASP A 187 -4.28 23.29 -19.72
N TYR A 188 -3.26 23.77 -20.42
CA TYR A 188 -3.06 23.58 -21.85
C TYR A 188 -1.66 23.10 -22.19
N ASP A 189 -1.34 21.86 -21.79
CA ASP A 189 -0.10 21.25 -22.26
C ASP A 189 -0.28 20.77 -23.71
N TYR A 190 0.16 21.62 -24.65
CA TYR A 190 0.17 21.32 -26.08
C TYR A 190 0.94 20.02 -26.40
N ILE A 191 1.92 19.66 -25.57
CA ILE A 191 2.70 18.43 -25.72
C ILE A 191 1.84 17.21 -25.39
N SER A 192 0.98 17.26 -24.37
CA SER A 192 0.07 16.16 -24.06
C SER A 192 -0.99 15.97 -25.14
N LEU A 193 -1.51 17.07 -25.71
CA LEU A 193 -2.48 17.04 -26.78
C LEU A 193 -1.90 16.49 -28.11
N THR A 194 -0.64 16.80 -28.39
CA THR A 194 0.00 16.38 -29.66
C THR A 194 0.66 15.01 -29.57
N SER A 195 1.14 14.61 -28.39
CA SER A 195 1.83 13.33 -28.17
C SER A 195 0.94 12.22 -27.62
N GLY A 196 -0.32 12.53 -27.27
CA GLY A 196 -1.22 11.56 -26.61
C GLY A 196 -0.77 11.14 -25.23
N ARG A 197 0.10 11.93 -24.57
CA ARG A 197 0.62 11.62 -23.25
C ARG A 197 -0.42 11.97 -22.19
N GLU A 198 -0.89 11.01 -21.43
CA GLU A 198 -1.61 11.32 -20.20
C GLU A 198 -0.63 11.76 -19.12
N LYS A 199 -0.81 12.98 -18.61
CA LYS A 199 -0.05 13.49 -17.48
C LYS A 199 -0.43 12.71 -16.20
N THR A 200 0.55 12.19 -15.50
CA THR A 200 0.32 11.59 -14.17
C THR A 200 -0.16 12.68 -13.21
N ARG A 201 -1.17 12.38 -12.42
CA ARG A 201 -1.86 13.35 -11.54
C ARG A 201 -1.68 12.94 -10.08
N TYR A 202 -2.17 13.77 -9.18
CA TYR A 202 -2.26 13.43 -7.76
C TYR A 202 -3.01 12.11 -7.58
N GLY A 203 -2.46 11.21 -6.75
CA GLY A 203 -3.00 9.89 -6.49
C GLY A 203 -2.68 8.83 -7.54
N ASP A 204 -2.11 9.23 -8.68
CA ASP A 204 -1.55 8.31 -9.67
C ASP A 204 -0.10 7.94 -9.28
N TYR A 205 0.36 6.84 -9.83
CA TYR A 205 1.76 6.39 -9.70
C TYR A 205 2.40 6.28 -11.07
N ALA A 206 3.71 6.49 -11.13
CA ALA A 206 4.51 6.29 -12.33
C ALA A 206 5.49 5.14 -12.08
N ALA A 207 5.57 4.18 -13.00
CA ALA A 207 6.50 3.05 -12.88
C ALA A 207 7.48 2.99 -14.05
N VAL A 208 8.74 2.70 -13.72
CA VAL A 208 9.78 2.36 -14.68
C VAL A 208 10.39 1.03 -14.26
N SER A 209 10.28 0.04 -15.12
CA SER A 209 10.93 -1.26 -14.93
C SER A 209 12.27 -1.29 -15.66
N SER A 210 13.27 -1.91 -15.06
CA SER A 210 14.54 -2.20 -15.70
C SER A 210 14.83 -3.69 -15.64
N VAL A 211 15.36 -4.21 -16.73
CA VAL A 211 15.83 -5.59 -16.87
C VAL A 211 17.31 -5.53 -17.21
N SER A 212 18.14 -6.04 -16.33
CA SER A 212 19.57 -6.15 -16.55
C SER A 212 19.98 -7.62 -16.64
N ILE A 213 20.70 -7.99 -17.69
CA ILE A 213 21.18 -9.35 -17.88
C ILE A 213 22.69 -9.33 -18.06
N ALA A 214 23.38 -10.05 -17.19
CA ALA A 214 24.83 -10.19 -17.25
C ALA A 214 25.23 -11.66 -17.28
N GLU A 215 26.28 -11.98 -18.05
CA GLU A 215 26.88 -13.31 -18.02
C GLU A 215 27.80 -13.41 -16.77
N ARG A 216 27.73 -14.57 -16.15
CA ARG A 216 28.64 -14.96 -15.07
C ARG A 216 29.32 -16.28 -15.37
N GLU A 217 30.62 -16.29 -15.23
CA GLU A 217 31.43 -17.46 -15.35
C GLU A 217 31.93 -17.90 -13.98
N LYS A 218 31.79 -19.20 -13.68
CA LYS A 218 32.27 -19.79 -12.44
C LYS A 218 33.03 -21.07 -12.72
N LEU A 219 34.29 -21.10 -12.34
CA LEU A 219 35.12 -22.29 -12.41
C LEU A 219 34.96 -23.14 -11.15
N VAL A 220 34.53 -24.39 -11.29
CA VAL A 220 34.44 -25.37 -10.20
C VAL A 220 35.24 -26.61 -10.60
N GLY A 221 36.41 -26.79 -9.98
CA GLY A 221 37.37 -27.82 -10.36
C GLY A 221 37.90 -27.58 -11.79
N PHE A 222 37.61 -28.50 -12.71
CA PHE A 222 37.96 -28.39 -14.13
C PHE A 222 36.82 -28.05 -15.03
N THR A 223 35.66 -27.69 -14.47
CA THR A 223 34.45 -27.38 -15.23
C THR A 223 34.10 -25.89 -15.05
N THR A 224 33.92 -25.23 -16.18
CA THR A 224 33.42 -23.85 -16.22
C THR A 224 31.91 -23.87 -16.39
N TYR A 225 31.21 -23.17 -15.54
CA TYR A 225 29.77 -22.98 -15.58
C TYR A 225 29.47 -21.55 -16.00
N ASN A 226 28.67 -21.40 -17.07
CA ASN A 226 28.21 -20.09 -17.51
C ASN A 226 26.74 -19.93 -17.16
N SER A 227 26.43 -18.89 -16.43
CA SER A 227 25.09 -18.55 -16.00
C SER A 227 24.72 -17.13 -16.44
N LEU A 228 23.42 -16.89 -16.59
CA LEU A 228 22.87 -15.56 -16.79
C LEU A 228 22.36 -15.07 -15.43
N LEU A 229 22.86 -13.95 -14.96
CA LEU A 229 22.29 -13.21 -13.86
C LEU A 229 21.30 -12.19 -14.42
N ILE A 230 20.02 -12.41 -14.19
CA ILE A 230 18.94 -11.51 -14.57
C ILE A 230 18.50 -10.74 -13.33
N THR A 231 18.48 -9.42 -13.43
CA THR A 231 18.03 -8.55 -12.35
C THR A 231 16.87 -7.69 -12.85
N PHE A 232 15.73 -7.84 -12.20
CA PHE A 232 14.53 -7.03 -12.38
C PHE A 232 14.52 -5.94 -11.32
N ILE A 233 14.33 -4.68 -11.71
CA ILE A 233 14.12 -3.58 -10.79
C ILE A 233 12.92 -2.78 -11.30
N THR A 234 11.93 -2.55 -10.45
CA THR A 234 10.82 -1.65 -10.76
C THR A 234 10.80 -0.53 -9.73
N ASN A 235 11.00 0.68 -10.22
CA ASN A 235 10.89 1.90 -9.45
C ASN A 235 9.50 2.48 -9.64
N VAL A 236 8.80 2.72 -8.54
CA VAL A 236 7.49 3.34 -8.52
C VAL A 236 7.59 4.70 -7.85
N TYR A 237 7.15 5.71 -8.57
CA TYR A 237 7.19 7.11 -8.17
C TYR A 237 5.78 7.60 -7.85
N ASP A 238 5.66 8.55 -6.95
CA ASP A 238 4.44 9.29 -6.73
C ASP A 238 4.15 10.18 -7.95
N GLY A 239 2.93 10.16 -8.46
CA GLY A 239 2.60 10.84 -9.71
C GLY A 239 2.52 12.36 -9.60
N SER A 240 2.44 12.90 -8.38
CA SER A 240 2.39 14.35 -8.16
C SER A 240 3.77 14.98 -8.02
N THR A 241 4.65 14.30 -7.29
CA THR A 241 5.98 14.84 -6.93
C THR A 241 7.11 14.17 -7.67
N TYR A 242 6.83 13.04 -8.34
CA TYR A 242 7.82 12.15 -8.94
C TYR A 242 8.95 11.72 -7.99
N THR A 243 8.70 11.80 -6.70
CA THR A 243 9.57 11.21 -5.68
C THR A 243 9.44 9.70 -5.67
N LEU A 244 10.53 9.00 -5.40
CA LEU A 244 10.51 7.55 -5.33
C LEU A 244 9.61 7.09 -4.16
N SER A 245 8.50 6.45 -4.51
CA SER A 245 7.57 5.88 -3.55
C SER A 245 8.08 4.57 -2.97
N PHE A 246 8.54 3.68 -3.85
CA PHE A 246 9.27 2.46 -3.49
C PHE A 246 10.01 1.89 -4.69
N SER A 247 10.99 1.02 -4.41
CA SER A 247 11.69 0.21 -5.41
C SER A 247 11.60 -1.26 -5.03
N LYS A 248 11.39 -2.12 -6.01
CA LYS A 248 11.47 -3.58 -5.85
C LYS A 248 12.51 -4.13 -6.78
N SER A 249 13.34 -4.99 -6.22
CA SER A 249 14.40 -5.70 -6.97
C SER A 249 14.28 -7.19 -6.73
N LYS A 250 14.49 -7.95 -7.79
CA LYS A 250 14.57 -9.41 -7.77
C LYS A 250 15.66 -9.85 -8.71
N SER A 251 16.56 -10.72 -8.25
CA SER A 251 17.60 -11.33 -9.09
C SER A 251 17.34 -12.82 -9.22
N PHE A 252 17.59 -13.33 -10.42
CA PHE A 252 17.49 -14.75 -10.77
C PHE A 252 18.74 -15.16 -11.52
N GLU A 253 19.30 -16.31 -11.19
CA GLU A 253 20.46 -16.87 -11.89
C GLU A 253 20.07 -18.15 -12.62
N ALA A 254 20.31 -18.19 -13.91
CA ALA A 254 20.01 -19.33 -14.76
C ALA A 254 21.28 -19.88 -15.39
N LEU A 255 21.57 -21.15 -15.16
CA LEU A 255 22.68 -21.86 -15.80
C LEU A 255 22.30 -22.16 -17.26
N PHE A 256 23.09 -21.71 -18.24
CA PHE A 256 22.81 -21.97 -19.65
C PHE A 256 23.85 -22.84 -20.34
N SER A 257 25.09 -22.90 -19.84
CA SER A 257 26.08 -23.82 -20.38
C SER A 257 27.09 -24.23 -19.31
N SER A 258 27.69 -25.37 -19.52
CA SER A 258 28.87 -25.80 -18.78
C SER A 258 29.88 -26.40 -19.75
N SER A 259 31.17 -26.14 -19.53
CA SER A 259 32.25 -26.66 -20.30
C SER A 259 33.28 -27.33 -19.41
N GLY A 260 33.59 -28.57 -19.68
CA GLY A 260 34.63 -29.34 -19.00
C GLY A 260 35.67 -29.82 -19.98
N PRO A 261 36.74 -30.50 -19.51
CA PRO A 261 37.83 -30.97 -20.37
C PRO A 261 37.40 -32.04 -21.35
N TRP A 262 36.20 -32.63 -21.22
CA TRP A 262 35.73 -33.73 -22.06
C TRP A 262 34.66 -33.26 -23.05
N ARG A 263 35.00 -33.14 -24.32
CA ARG A 263 34.14 -32.62 -25.40
C ARG A 263 32.80 -33.35 -25.57
N THR A 264 32.77 -34.66 -25.32
CA THR A 264 31.58 -35.50 -25.42
C THR A 264 30.57 -35.25 -24.31
N ILE A 265 31.05 -34.90 -23.12
CA ILE A 265 30.19 -34.58 -21.93
C ILE A 265 29.56 -33.19 -22.12
N ASN A 266 30.28 -32.25 -22.73
CA ASN A 266 29.79 -30.90 -22.98
C ASN A 266 28.59 -30.88 -23.93
N LEU A 267 28.49 -31.81 -24.86
CA LEU A 267 27.34 -31.96 -25.75
C LEU A 267 26.07 -32.44 -25.03
N LEU A 268 26.23 -33.28 -23.99
CA LEU A 268 25.14 -33.84 -23.20
C LEU A 268 24.65 -32.83 -22.12
N LEU A 269 25.53 -31.89 -21.71
CA LEU A 269 25.24 -30.88 -20.67
C LEU A 269 24.67 -29.57 -21.26
N LYS A 270 24.49 -29.51 -22.60
CA LYS A 270 23.89 -28.34 -23.23
C LYS A 270 22.41 -28.24 -22.84
N THR A 271 22.11 -27.31 -21.95
CA THR A 271 20.75 -27.07 -21.52
C THR A 271 19.88 -26.61 -22.68
N ASN A 272 18.71 -27.19 -22.85
CA ASN A 272 17.77 -26.71 -23.86
C ASN A 272 17.35 -25.28 -23.51
N ARG A 273 17.34 -24.38 -24.49
CA ARG A 273 16.99 -22.96 -24.30
C ARG A 273 15.62 -22.80 -23.66
N ASP A 274 14.64 -23.62 -24.04
CA ASP A 274 13.29 -23.52 -23.50
C ASP A 274 13.24 -23.81 -21.98
N ASN A 275 14.06 -24.75 -21.51
CA ASN A 275 14.19 -25.07 -20.08
C ASN A 275 14.78 -23.92 -19.24
N ILE A 276 15.41 -22.95 -19.89
CA ILE A 276 16.00 -21.77 -19.22
C ILE A 276 15.02 -20.62 -19.23
N ILE A 277 14.28 -20.43 -20.34
CA ILE A 277 13.38 -19.30 -20.52
C ILE A 277 12.19 -19.37 -19.56
N GLU A 278 11.58 -20.55 -19.38
CA GLU A 278 10.39 -20.72 -18.54
C GLU A 278 10.59 -20.32 -17.08
N PRO A 279 11.66 -20.75 -16.36
CA PRO A 279 11.94 -20.27 -15.00
C PRO A 279 12.20 -18.77 -14.91
N ILE A 280 12.86 -18.20 -15.93
CA ILE A 280 13.15 -16.76 -15.99
C ILE A 280 11.86 -15.95 -16.17
N SER A 281 10.97 -16.40 -17.06
CA SER A 281 9.66 -15.78 -17.27
C SER A 281 8.79 -15.87 -16.02
N SER A 282 8.82 -17.02 -15.32
CA SER A 282 8.15 -17.17 -14.04
C SER A 282 8.70 -16.19 -12.98
N ALA A 283 10.01 -15.97 -12.95
CA ALA A 283 10.63 -15.00 -12.04
C ALA A 283 10.22 -13.55 -12.36
N ALA A 284 10.02 -13.22 -13.65
CA ALA A 284 9.52 -11.91 -14.07
C ALA A 284 8.06 -11.68 -13.63
N LYS A 285 7.20 -12.70 -13.77
CA LYS A 285 5.81 -12.66 -13.26
C LYS A 285 5.76 -12.45 -11.76
N GLU A 286 6.52 -13.23 -11.00
CA GLU A 286 6.58 -13.12 -9.54
C GLU A 286 7.11 -11.75 -9.09
N HIS A 287 8.06 -11.17 -9.85
CA HIS A 287 8.51 -9.81 -9.63
C HIS A 287 7.36 -8.81 -9.83
N ALA A 288 6.60 -8.91 -10.92
CA ALA A 288 5.44 -8.06 -11.19
C ALA A 288 4.37 -8.20 -10.09
N GLU A 289 4.04 -9.42 -9.66
CA GLU A 289 3.12 -9.67 -8.55
C GLU A 289 3.58 -9.02 -7.24
N THR A 290 4.88 -9.04 -6.97
CA THR A 290 5.47 -8.35 -5.81
C THR A 290 5.30 -6.84 -5.91
N VAL A 291 5.48 -6.26 -7.09
CA VAL A 291 5.25 -4.82 -7.34
C VAL A 291 3.78 -4.47 -7.15
N ILE A 292 2.87 -5.26 -7.75
CA ILE A 292 1.42 -5.11 -7.62
C ILE A 292 1.01 -5.16 -6.16
N GLY A 293 1.43 -6.20 -5.42
CA GLY A 293 1.10 -6.37 -4.01
C GLY A 293 1.54 -5.19 -3.14
N ASN A 294 2.72 -4.61 -3.43
CA ASN A 294 3.19 -3.43 -2.70
C ASN A 294 2.43 -2.16 -3.09
N LEU A 295 2.05 -2.02 -4.36
CA LEU A 295 1.33 -0.84 -4.85
C LEU A 295 -0.09 -0.78 -4.30
N ILE A 296 -0.84 -1.88 -4.37
CA ILE A 296 -2.23 -1.92 -3.88
C ILE A 296 -2.33 -1.73 -2.38
N CYS A 297 -1.27 -2.06 -1.64
CA CYS A 297 -1.20 -1.89 -0.18
C CYS A 297 -0.75 -0.49 0.25
N LYS A 298 -0.34 0.37 -0.66
CA LYS A 298 0.03 1.76 -0.32
C LYS A 298 -1.19 2.53 0.18
N GLU A 299 -1.00 3.26 1.25
CA GLU A 299 -1.99 4.23 1.71
C GLU A 299 -2.21 5.29 0.62
N MET A 300 -3.45 5.68 0.43
CA MET A 300 -3.80 6.73 -0.50
C MET A 300 -3.77 8.06 0.25
N ASN A 301 -2.83 8.91 -0.09
CA ASN A 301 -2.66 10.23 0.51
C ASN A 301 -2.88 11.30 -0.54
N SER A 302 -3.42 12.43 -0.14
CA SER A 302 -3.64 13.58 -1.01
C SER A 302 -3.64 14.87 -0.23
N ILE A 303 -3.36 15.97 -0.91
CA ILE A 303 -3.45 17.31 -0.36
C ILE A 303 -4.91 17.74 -0.35
N ILE A 304 -5.31 18.38 0.75
CA ILE A 304 -6.63 18.97 0.91
C ILE A 304 -6.58 20.42 0.42
N THR A 305 -7.56 20.80 -0.39
CA THR A 305 -7.79 22.20 -0.77
C THR A 305 -9.17 22.62 -0.31
N VAL A 306 -9.27 23.82 0.25
CA VAL A 306 -10.57 24.37 0.67
C VAL A 306 -10.96 25.47 -0.32
N ASN A 307 -11.96 25.18 -1.16
CA ASN A 307 -12.49 26.09 -2.16
C ASN A 307 -13.96 26.40 -1.89
N ASN A 308 -14.32 27.67 -1.77
CA ASN A 308 -15.70 28.10 -1.55
C ASN A 308 -16.42 27.38 -0.38
N GLY A 309 -15.71 27.14 0.72
CA GLY A 309 -16.26 26.45 1.89
C GLY A 309 -16.47 24.93 1.70
N LYS A 310 -15.90 24.34 0.66
CA LYS A 310 -15.90 22.90 0.41
C LYS A 310 -14.48 22.35 0.48
N ILE A 311 -14.32 21.18 1.07
CA ILE A 311 -13.07 20.44 1.11
C ILE A 311 -12.98 19.61 -0.17
N GLU A 312 -11.98 19.88 -1.00
CA GLU A 312 -11.72 19.13 -2.23
C GLU A 312 -10.41 18.35 -2.13
N VAL A 313 -10.40 17.17 -2.72
CA VAL A 313 -9.19 16.37 -2.92
C VAL A 313 -9.12 15.88 -4.38
N PRO A 314 -7.93 15.87 -5.01
CA PRO A 314 -7.76 15.43 -6.39
C PRO A 314 -7.72 13.90 -6.50
N LEU A 315 -8.61 13.21 -5.80
CA LEU A 315 -8.85 11.78 -5.83
C LEU A 315 -10.32 11.51 -6.15
N GLY A 316 -10.60 10.64 -7.12
CA GLY A 316 -11.95 10.35 -7.57
C GLY A 316 -12.21 8.87 -7.82
N LYS A 317 -13.21 8.57 -8.66
CA LYS A 317 -13.62 7.19 -8.98
C LYS A 317 -12.49 6.36 -9.59
N ARG A 318 -11.64 6.96 -10.44
CA ARG A 318 -10.49 6.26 -11.03
C ARG A 318 -9.48 5.77 -9.98
N HIS A 319 -9.51 6.32 -8.77
CA HIS A 319 -8.70 5.91 -7.62
C HIS A 319 -9.48 5.00 -6.66
N GLY A 320 -10.67 4.54 -7.05
CA GLY A 320 -11.51 3.68 -6.23
C GLY A 320 -12.26 4.39 -5.10
N ILE A 321 -12.28 5.74 -5.09
CA ILE A 321 -13.04 6.50 -4.10
C ILE A 321 -14.54 6.31 -4.33
N LYS A 322 -15.26 6.02 -3.25
CA LYS A 322 -16.71 5.83 -3.25
C LYS A 322 -17.40 6.88 -2.38
N ILE A 323 -18.65 7.19 -2.69
CA ILE A 323 -19.49 8.02 -1.82
C ILE A 323 -19.57 7.37 -0.44
N SER A 324 -19.58 8.17 0.60
CA SER A 324 -19.54 7.78 2.01
C SER A 324 -18.22 7.12 2.48
N ALA A 325 -17.19 7.04 1.66
CA ALA A 325 -15.85 6.66 2.13
C ALA A 325 -15.36 7.68 3.17
N LEU A 326 -14.54 7.20 4.10
CA LEU A 326 -13.96 8.04 5.15
C LEU A 326 -12.50 8.36 4.83
N ALA A 327 -12.12 9.59 5.08
CA ALA A 327 -10.75 10.06 5.04
C ALA A 327 -10.36 10.62 6.40
N VAL A 328 -9.07 10.63 6.67
CA VAL A 328 -8.51 11.13 7.93
C VAL A 328 -7.43 12.15 7.61
N THR A 329 -7.48 13.29 8.28
CA THR A 329 -6.44 14.31 8.14
C THR A 329 -5.16 13.85 8.84
N LYS A 330 -4.02 14.05 8.17
CA LYS A 330 -2.68 13.83 8.72
C LYS A 330 -1.89 15.13 8.51
N GLY A 331 -1.37 15.72 9.58
CA GLY A 331 -0.49 16.88 9.50
C GLY A 331 0.10 17.18 10.87
N GLU A 332 1.29 17.78 10.92
CA GLU A 332 1.96 18.09 12.17
C GLU A 332 1.20 19.15 12.99
N GLN A 333 0.50 20.04 12.30
CA GLN A 333 -0.28 21.12 12.92
C GLN A 333 -1.80 20.97 12.71
N THR A 334 -2.21 19.92 11.98
CA THR A 334 -3.62 19.71 11.66
C THR A 334 -4.21 18.74 12.67
N PRO A 335 -5.27 19.13 13.43
CA PRO A 335 -5.92 18.20 14.33
C PRO A 335 -6.48 17.00 13.55
N PHE A 336 -6.47 15.84 14.18
CA PHE A 336 -7.09 14.64 13.62
C PHE A 336 -8.58 14.86 13.38
N ASN A 337 -8.98 14.84 12.14
CA ASN A 337 -10.37 14.98 11.74
C ASN A 337 -10.75 13.85 10.81
N VAL A 338 -11.97 13.39 10.95
CA VAL A 338 -12.56 12.41 10.05
C VAL A 338 -13.47 13.15 9.08
N LEU A 339 -13.22 12.95 7.81
CA LEU A 339 -13.97 13.53 6.70
C LEU A 339 -14.73 12.40 5.99
N ARG A 340 -15.94 12.69 5.53
CA ARG A 340 -16.74 11.79 4.73
C ARG A 340 -16.84 12.30 3.31
N VAL A 341 -16.69 11.42 2.36
CA VAL A 341 -16.87 11.73 0.94
C VAL A 341 -18.35 11.95 0.65
N GLU A 342 -18.72 13.14 0.20
CA GLU A 342 -20.09 13.52 -0.15
C GLU A 342 -20.34 13.40 -1.65
N GLN A 343 -19.38 13.86 -2.48
CA GLN A 343 -19.50 13.82 -3.94
C GLN A 343 -18.20 13.27 -4.53
N VAL A 344 -18.33 12.49 -5.61
CA VAL A 344 -17.19 11.89 -6.32
C VAL A 344 -17.35 12.10 -7.81
N SER A 345 -16.37 12.72 -8.43
CA SER A 345 -16.17 12.78 -9.88
C SER A 345 -15.09 11.77 -10.31
N GLU A 346 -14.73 11.73 -11.57
CA GLU A 346 -13.69 10.82 -12.07
C GLU A 346 -12.32 11.06 -11.40
N THR A 347 -11.94 12.33 -11.20
CA THR A 347 -10.61 12.71 -10.71
C THR A 347 -10.60 13.48 -9.39
N LYS A 348 -11.76 13.90 -8.90
CA LYS A 348 -11.89 14.72 -7.68
C LYS A 348 -13.00 14.20 -6.78
N SER A 349 -12.87 14.47 -5.49
CA SER A 349 -13.94 14.24 -4.51
C SER A 349 -14.12 15.46 -3.61
N VAL A 350 -15.37 15.66 -3.19
CA VAL A 350 -15.75 16.66 -2.20
C VAL A 350 -16.01 15.94 -0.88
N LEU A 351 -15.38 16.44 0.17
CA LEU A 351 -15.49 15.88 1.50
C LEU A 351 -16.17 16.86 2.45
N VAL A 352 -16.84 16.30 3.44
CA VAL A 352 -17.45 17.04 4.54
C VAL A 352 -16.92 16.50 5.86
N PRO A 353 -16.61 17.36 6.84
CA PRO A 353 -16.19 16.91 8.15
C PRO A 353 -17.37 16.23 8.86
N LEU A 354 -17.10 15.15 9.57
CA LEU A 354 -18.09 14.56 10.47
C LEU A 354 -18.37 15.47 11.67
N ASN A 355 -17.36 16.20 12.13
CA ASN A 355 -17.54 17.23 13.13
C ASN A 355 -17.90 18.56 12.46
N THR A 356 -19.16 18.96 12.55
CA THR A 356 -19.69 20.19 11.96
C THR A 356 -19.17 21.49 12.60
N ALA A 357 -18.56 21.41 13.79
CA ALA A 357 -17.96 22.56 14.48
C ALA A 357 -16.52 22.86 14.00
N LEU A 358 -16.00 22.11 13.03
CA LEU A 358 -14.66 22.30 12.50
C LEU A 358 -14.57 23.55 11.61
N GLU A 359 -13.64 24.44 11.95
CA GLU A 359 -13.30 25.57 11.08
C GLU A 359 -12.50 25.09 9.86
N LEU A 360 -13.12 25.15 8.70
CA LEU A 360 -12.53 24.64 7.43
C LEU A 360 -11.23 25.36 7.05
N SER A 361 -11.07 26.63 7.47
CA SER A 361 -9.86 27.42 7.24
C SER A 361 -8.58 26.80 7.81
N LYS A 362 -8.71 25.97 8.86
CA LYS A 362 -7.59 25.27 9.49
C LYS A 362 -7.15 24.00 8.77
N LEU A 363 -7.85 23.61 7.71
CA LEU A 363 -7.58 22.42 6.93
C LEU A 363 -6.85 22.69 5.60
N ASN A 364 -6.57 23.93 5.31
CA ASN A 364 -5.92 24.31 4.06
C ASN A 364 -4.40 24.17 4.21
N GLY A 365 -3.76 23.27 3.44
CA GLY A 365 -2.31 23.07 3.47
C GLY A 365 -1.91 21.68 3.02
#